data_835c4815dc9aca8c0f556c90ee672e27
#
_entry.id   835c4815dc9aca8c0f556c90ee672e27
#
_cell.length_a   1.000
_cell.length_b   1.000
_cell.length_c   1.000
_cell.angle_alpha   90.00
_cell.angle_beta   90.00
_cell.angle_gamma   90.00
#
_symmetry.space_group_name_H-M   'P 1'
#
loop_
_entity.id
_entity.type
_entity.pdbx_description
1 polymer ?
#
loop_
_entity_poly.entity_id
_entity_poly.type
_entity_poly.pdbx_seq_one_letter_code
_entity_poly.pdbx_strand_id
1 'polypeptide(L)'
;GGARTYDRDGALASRGQRSDAFLKNIIKRDSFPSLAPPRSTGREHYTAAFAERLLERGQDMGLSFEDILATVTDYTALVLASAGKRFVPFQPDEIYISGGGYQNRYLRDRLEKRFSHAVLPMEALGHEMLSGNPNNIPAATGASRPVLMGKLALPSGTFSLW
;
A
#
# COMPACT_ATOMS: atom_id res chain seq x y z
N GLY A 1 -6.77 7.45 -27.93
CA GLY A 1 -6.12 6.98 -26.76
C GLY A 1 -7.08 7.02 -25.58
N GLY A 2 -7.62 5.88 -25.15
CA GLY A 2 -8.51 5.81 -24.00
C GLY A 2 -7.76 6.21 -22.73
N ALA A 3 -8.30 7.15 -21.96
CA ALA A 3 -7.78 7.54 -20.67
C ALA A 3 -7.78 6.30 -19.75
N ARG A 4 -6.61 5.83 -19.34
CA ARG A 4 -6.50 4.76 -18.35
C ARG A 4 -6.86 5.33 -17.00
N THR A 5 -7.78 4.68 -16.31
CA THR A 5 -8.27 5.13 -14.99
C THR A 5 -7.38 4.68 -13.83
N TYR A 6 -6.38 3.81 -14.09
CA TYR A 6 -5.43 3.31 -13.10
C TYR A 6 -4.14 2.78 -13.75
N ASP A 7 -3.07 2.69 -12.99
CA ASP A 7 -1.80 2.11 -13.42
C ASP A 7 -1.87 0.58 -13.38
N ARG A 8 -2.21 -0.02 -14.53
CA ARG A 8 -2.34 -1.49 -14.64
C ARG A 8 -1.00 -2.15 -14.32
N ASP A 9 -1.01 -3.06 -13.37
CA ASP A 9 0.15 -3.87 -12.93
C ASP A 9 1.37 -3.05 -12.44
N GLY A 10 1.20 -1.75 -12.22
CA GLY A 10 2.29 -0.83 -11.88
C GLY A 10 3.21 -0.50 -13.05
N ALA A 11 2.70 -0.65 -14.29
CA ALA A 11 3.51 -0.54 -15.50
C ALA A 11 4.05 0.88 -15.76
N LEU A 12 3.35 1.92 -15.35
CA LEU A 12 3.83 3.31 -15.45
C LEU A 12 4.80 3.61 -14.32
N ALA A 13 4.46 3.27 -13.07
CA ALA A 13 5.34 3.46 -11.93
C ALA A 13 6.69 2.74 -12.09
N SER A 14 6.69 1.56 -12.73
CA SER A 14 7.93 0.80 -12.97
C SER A 14 8.89 1.46 -13.98
N ARG A 15 8.43 2.42 -14.78
CA ARG A 15 9.26 3.19 -15.71
C ARG A 15 9.88 4.42 -15.08
N GLY A 16 9.29 4.89 -13.99
CA GLY A 16 9.74 6.08 -13.28
C GLY A 16 10.85 5.78 -12.27
N GLN A 17 11.53 6.83 -11.88
CA GLN A 17 12.53 6.82 -10.82
C GLN A 17 11.95 7.45 -9.55
N ARG A 18 12.08 6.77 -8.42
CA ARG A 18 11.66 7.31 -7.14
C ARG A 18 12.48 8.55 -6.79
N SER A 19 11.81 9.65 -6.49
CA SER A 19 12.44 10.87 -5.98
C SER A 19 12.44 10.91 -4.46
N ASP A 20 13.62 10.88 -3.83
CA ASP A 20 13.74 10.98 -2.38
C ASP A 20 13.29 12.35 -1.85
N ALA A 21 13.53 13.42 -2.61
CA ALA A 21 13.09 14.77 -2.26
C ALA A 21 11.56 14.88 -2.24
N PHE A 22 10.91 14.32 -3.25
CA PHE A 22 9.45 14.31 -3.34
C PHE A 22 8.84 13.39 -2.27
N LEU A 23 9.40 12.21 -2.03
CA LEU A 23 8.97 11.31 -0.97
C LEU A 23 9.01 11.99 0.41
N LYS A 24 10.11 12.67 0.74
CA LYS A 24 10.23 13.45 1.99
C LYS A 24 9.18 14.56 2.08
N ASN A 25 8.87 15.22 0.96
CA ASN A 25 7.83 16.24 0.89
C ASN A 25 6.44 15.67 1.20
N ILE A 26 6.10 14.50 0.65
CA ILE A 26 4.83 13.81 0.92
C ILE A 26 4.74 13.46 2.42
N ILE A 27 5.75 12.78 2.97
CA ILE A 27 5.79 12.35 4.38
C ILE A 27 5.59 13.54 5.33
N LYS A 28 6.22 14.67 5.06
CA LYS A 28 6.11 15.87 5.90
C LYS A 28 4.69 16.46 5.95
N ARG A 29 3.89 16.21 4.92
CA ARG A 29 2.56 16.82 4.74
C ARG A 29 1.40 15.89 5.03
N ASP A 30 1.63 14.61 5.03
CA ASP A 30 0.62 13.61 5.35
C ASP A 30 0.78 13.15 6.81
N SER A 31 -0.11 13.61 7.66
CA SER A 31 -0.13 13.26 9.08
C SER A 31 -0.82 11.92 9.38
N PHE A 32 -1.61 11.38 8.43
CA PHE A 32 -2.39 10.17 8.66
C PHE A 32 -1.53 8.96 9.08
N PRO A 33 -0.34 8.70 8.50
CA PRO A 33 0.47 7.56 8.91
C PRO A 33 0.96 7.63 10.36
N SER A 34 0.98 8.81 10.98
CA SER A 34 1.40 8.99 12.37
C SER A 34 0.31 8.68 13.39
N LEU A 35 -0.95 8.60 12.98
CA LEU A 35 -2.07 8.30 13.87
C LEU A 35 -1.97 6.86 14.40
N ALA A 36 -2.35 6.67 15.67
CA ALA A 36 -2.44 5.34 16.26
C ALA A 36 -3.74 4.62 15.85
N PRO A 37 -3.76 3.28 15.78
CA PRO A 37 -4.99 2.51 15.68
C PRO A 37 -5.90 2.71 16.93
N PRO A 38 -7.25 2.54 16.80
CA PRO A 38 -7.95 2.16 15.59
C PRO A 38 -8.06 3.34 14.61
N ARG A 39 -7.64 3.11 13.38
CA ARG A 39 -7.73 4.11 12.32
C ARG A 39 -8.14 3.44 11.02
N SER A 40 -9.00 4.09 10.29
CA SER A 40 -9.31 3.74 8.91
C SER A 40 -9.19 4.99 8.06
N THR A 41 -8.89 4.81 6.80
CA THR A 41 -8.92 5.90 5.83
C THR A 41 -9.52 5.40 4.54
N GLY A 42 -10.27 6.28 3.93
CA GLY A 42 -10.87 6.04 2.65
C GLY A 42 -10.80 7.31 1.81
N ARG A 43 -11.88 7.56 1.08
CA ARG A 43 -11.99 8.74 0.21
C ARG A 43 -12.02 10.07 0.95
N GLU A 44 -12.26 10.05 2.24
CA GLU A 44 -12.28 11.25 3.08
C GLU A 44 -10.88 11.84 3.31
N HIS A 45 -9.83 11.02 3.28
CA HIS A 45 -8.45 11.49 3.45
C HIS A 45 -7.67 11.51 2.13
N TYR A 46 -7.66 10.39 1.40
CA TYR A 46 -6.99 10.29 0.11
C TYR A 46 -7.98 10.57 -1.03
N THR A 47 -8.35 11.83 -1.14
CA THR A 47 -9.31 12.34 -2.13
C THR A 47 -8.67 12.54 -3.52
N ALA A 48 -9.50 12.76 -4.55
CA ALA A 48 -9.01 13.20 -5.86
C ALA A 48 -8.19 14.49 -5.75
N ALA A 49 -8.66 15.46 -4.95
CA ALA A 49 -7.92 16.69 -4.68
C ALA A 49 -6.56 16.47 -3.99
N PHE A 50 -6.43 15.42 -3.16
CA PHE A 50 -5.13 15.04 -2.60
C PHE A 50 -4.19 14.54 -3.72
N ALA A 51 -4.69 13.69 -4.62
CA ALA A 51 -3.92 13.18 -5.75
C ALA A 51 -3.49 14.30 -6.72
N GLU A 52 -4.41 15.23 -7.03
CA GLU A 52 -4.14 16.40 -7.85
C GLU A 52 -3.01 17.27 -7.26
N ARG A 53 -3.09 17.58 -5.96
CA ARG A 53 -2.01 18.32 -5.26
C ARG A 53 -0.67 17.60 -5.28
N LEU A 54 -0.65 16.27 -5.22
CA LEU A 54 0.59 15.50 -5.35
C LEU A 54 1.15 15.61 -6.77
N LEU A 55 0.27 15.52 -7.78
CA LEU A 55 0.66 15.65 -9.19
C LEU A 55 1.25 17.03 -9.47
N GLU A 56 0.53 18.10 -9.14
CA GLU A 56 1.00 19.50 -9.31
C GLU A 56 2.36 19.69 -8.66
N ARG A 57 2.51 19.26 -7.42
CA ARG A 57 3.76 19.43 -6.68
C ARG A 57 4.92 18.61 -7.25
N GLY A 58 4.66 17.40 -7.73
CA GLY A 58 5.68 16.63 -8.43
C GLY A 58 6.13 17.32 -9.72
N GLN A 59 5.19 17.88 -10.46
CA GLN A 59 5.46 18.66 -11.67
C GLN A 59 6.26 19.93 -11.37
N ASP A 60 5.91 20.68 -10.32
CA ASP A 60 6.66 21.86 -9.86
C ASP A 60 8.12 21.52 -9.47
N MET A 61 8.35 20.29 -9.04
CA MET A 61 9.69 19.75 -8.77
C MET A 61 10.40 19.21 -10.02
N GLY A 62 9.82 19.35 -11.21
CA GLY A 62 10.37 18.89 -12.48
C GLY A 62 10.33 17.38 -12.69
N LEU A 63 9.48 16.64 -11.95
CA LEU A 63 9.36 15.21 -12.07
C LEU A 63 8.43 14.83 -13.24
N SER A 64 8.78 13.75 -13.94
CA SER A 64 7.88 13.13 -14.90
C SER A 64 6.67 12.51 -14.22
N PHE A 65 5.62 12.24 -14.96
CA PHE A 65 4.43 11.56 -14.42
C PHE A 65 4.78 10.16 -13.87
N GLU A 66 5.65 9.45 -14.55
CA GLU A 66 6.15 8.14 -14.13
C GLU A 66 6.94 8.22 -12.82
N ASP A 67 7.78 9.24 -12.64
CA ASP A 67 8.55 9.45 -11.40
C ASP A 67 7.63 9.78 -10.22
N ILE A 68 6.60 10.57 -10.48
CA ILE A 68 5.56 10.88 -9.48
C ILE A 68 4.85 9.59 -9.08
N LEU A 69 4.39 8.78 -10.04
CA LEU A 69 3.73 7.50 -9.76
C LEU A 69 4.65 6.53 -9.01
N ALA A 70 5.90 6.41 -9.43
CA ALA A 70 6.89 5.57 -8.75
C ALA A 70 7.06 5.99 -7.28
N THR A 71 7.16 7.30 -7.04
CA THR A 71 7.35 7.85 -5.69
C THR A 71 6.11 7.69 -4.82
N VAL A 72 4.91 7.94 -5.35
CA VAL A 72 3.65 7.77 -4.60
C VAL A 72 3.38 6.31 -4.30
N THR A 73 3.69 5.40 -5.22
CA THR A 73 3.56 3.95 -4.97
C THR A 73 4.55 3.48 -3.89
N ASP A 74 5.79 3.98 -3.92
CA ASP A 74 6.77 3.67 -2.87
C ASP A 74 6.38 4.30 -1.51
N TYR A 75 5.76 5.48 -1.52
CA TYR A 75 5.16 6.10 -0.32
C TYR A 75 4.08 5.19 0.29
N THR A 76 3.20 4.62 -0.53
CA THR A 76 2.19 3.65 -0.07
C THR A 76 2.84 2.45 0.62
N ALA A 77 3.86 1.86 0.00
CA ALA A 77 4.60 0.74 0.59
C ALA A 77 5.29 1.14 1.91
N LEU A 78 5.84 2.36 1.97
CA LEU A 78 6.46 2.91 3.18
C LEU A 78 5.46 3.04 4.33
N VAL A 79 4.28 3.59 4.06
CA VAL A 79 3.22 3.77 5.07
C VAL A 79 2.77 2.43 5.63
N LEU A 80 2.52 1.44 4.77
CA LEU A 80 2.12 0.09 5.17
C LEU A 80 3.20 -0.60 5.99
N ALA A 81 4.44 -0.57 5.54
CA ALA A 81 5.55 -1.20 6.25
C ALA A 81 5.81 -0.52 7.61
N SER A 82 5.72 0.81 7.65
CA SER A 82 5.89 1.58 8.90
C SER A 82 4.78 1.25 9.90
N ALA A 83 3.53 1.12 9.42
CA ALA A 83 2.41 0.72 10.26
C ALA A 83 2.59 -0.71 10.80
N GLY A 84 3.00 -1.65 9.96
CA GLY A 84 3.31 -3.02 10.38
C GLY A 84 4.37 -3.04 11.47
N LYS A 85 5.50 -2.36 11.26
CA LYS A 85 6.60 -2.30 12.24
C LYS A 85 6.23 -1.60 13.54
N ARG A 86 5.36 -0.61 13.49
CA ARG A 86 5.00 0.22 14.66
C ARG A 86 3.89 -0.38 15.51
N PHE A 87 2.92 -1.04 14.89
CA PHE A 87 1.67 -1.42 15.55
C PHE A 87 1.45 -2.93 15.64
N VAL A 88 2.18 -3.74 14.89
CA VAL A 88 2.13 -5.19 15.04
C VAL A 88 3.13 -5.60 16.13
N PRO A 89 2.67 -6.24 17.22
CA PRO A 89 3.52 -6.50 18.40
C PRO A 89 4.48 -7.67 18.23
N PHE A 90 4.62 -8.20 17.02
CA PHE A 90 5.51 -9.32 16.69
C PHE A 90 6.08 -9.14 15.28
N GLN A 91 7.15 -9.85 14.96
CA GLN A 91 7.66 -9.97 13.60
C GLN A 91 6.75 -10.94 12.83
N PRO A 92 6.15 -10.53 11.72
CA PRO A 92 5.36 -11.44 10.89
C PRO A 92 6.28 -12.40 10.16
N ASP A 93 5.86 -13.64 10.03
CA ASP A 93 6.55 -14.64 9.20
C ASP A 93 6.08 -14.55 7.74
N GLU A 94 4.84 -14.10 7.53
CA GLU A 94 4.22 -13.97 6.22
C GLU A 94 3.36 -12.70 6.14
N ILE A 95 3.27 -12.13 4.96
CA ILE A 95 2.49 -10.93 4.68
C ILE A 95 1.53 -11.21 3.55
N TYR A 96 0.26 -10.95 3.79
CA TYR A 96 -0.79 -11.14 2.83
C TYR A 96 -1.45 -9.82 2.46
N ILE A 97 -1.73 -9.65 1.17
CA ILE A 97 -2.39 -8.46 0.65
C ILE A 97 -3.64 -8.85 -0.13
N SER A 98 -4.74 -8.13 0.08
CA SER A 98 -5.99 -8.35 -0.63
C SER A 98 -6.31 -7.22 -1.60
N GLY A 99 -7.17 -7.52 -2.56
CA GLY A 99 -7.71 -6.55 -3.52
C GLY A 99 -6.75 -6.21 -4.66
N GLY A 100 -7.11 -5.18 -5.44
CA GLY A 100 -6.40 -4.80 -6.65
C GLY A 100 -4.93 -4.40 -6.46
N GLY A 101 -4.55 -4.00 -5.25
CA GLY A 101 -3.16 -3.66 -4.93
C GLY A 101 -2.18 -4.81 -5.12
N TYR A 102 -2.62 -6.06 -4.95
CA TYR A 102 -1.77 -7.23 -5.21
C TYR A 102 -1.36 -7.34 -6.68
N GLN A 103 -2.21 -6.90 -7.61
CA GLN A 103 -1.90 -6.94 -9.03
C GLN A 103 -0.80 -5.95 -9.42
N ASN A 104 -0.58 -4.89 -8.64
CA ASN A 104 0.47 -3.92 -8.88
C ASN A 104 1.84 -4.49 -8.49
N ARG A 105 2.58 -4.99 -9.49
CA ARG A 105 3.90 -5.61 -9.30
C ARG A 105 4.92 -4.65 -8.69
N TYR A 106 4.87 -3.37 -9.08
CA TYR A 106 5.79 -2.37 -8.54
C TYR A 106 5.55 -2.15 -7.04
N LEU A 107 4.28 -2.09 -6.62
CA LEU A 107 3.91 -1.98 -5.20
C LEU A 107 4.38 -3.20 -4.40
N ARG A 108 4.16 -4.42 -4.92
CA ARG A 108 4.62 -5.65 -4.25
C ARG A 108 6.14 -5.65 -4.05
N ASP A 109 6.90 -5.37 -5.11
CA ASP A 109 8.38 -5.26 -5.03
C ASP A 109 8.81 -4.28 -3.93
N ARG A 110 8.13 -3.13 -3.81
CA ARG A 110 8.41 -2.15 -2.75
C ARG A 110 8.06 -2.64 -1.36
N LEU A 111 6.96 -3.36 -1.21
CA LEU A 111 6.56 -3.98 0.05
C LEU A 111 7.54 -5.09 0.47
N GLU A 112 7.87 -6.01 -0.44
CA GLU A 112 8.82 -7.10 -0.18
C GLU A 112 10.18 -6.58 0.28
N LYS A 113 10.71 -5.55 -0.38
CA LYS A 113 11.96 -4.89 0.02
C LYS A 113 11.89 -4.24 1.41
N ARG A 114 10.74 -3.74 1.82
CA ARG A 114 10.57 -3.06 3.12
C ARG A 114 10.32 -4.01 4.28
N PHE A 115 9.66 -5.11 4.00
CA PHE A 115 9.38 -6.15 4.99
C PHE A 115 10.48 -7.20 5.08
N SER A 116 11.28 -7.35 4.02
CA SER A 116 12.24 -8.46 3.84
C SER A 116 11.55 -9.83 3.82
N HIS A 117 10.30 -9.87 3.36
CA HIS A 117 9.46 -11.06 3.25
C HIS A 117 8.69 -11.02 1.94
N ALA A 118 8.35 -12.22 1.43
CA ALA A 118 7.45 -12.32 0.29
C ALA A 118 6.06 -11.76 0.65
N VAL A 119 5.45 -11.07 -0.30
CA VAL A 119 4.08 -10.57 -0.19
C VAL A 119 3.17 -11.46 -1.01
N LEU A 120 2.27 -12.15 -0.33
CA LEU A 120 1.39 -13.18 -0.89
C LEU A 120 -0.02 -12.63 -1.14
N PRO A 121 -0.76 -13.17 -2.10
CA PRO A 121 -2.17 -12.85 -2.25
C PRO A 121 -2.99 -13.46 -1.12
N MET A 122 -4.04 -12.77 -0.69
CA MET A 122 -4.97 -13.29 0.32
C MET A 122 -5.55 -14.65 -0.07
N GLU A 123 -5.74 -14.86 -1.36
CA GLU A 123 -6.27 -16.11 -1.92
C GLU A 123 -5.36 -17.32 -1.61
N ALA A 124 -4.08 -17.09 -1.34
CA ALA A 124 -3.14 -18.14 -0.93
C ALA A 124 -3.44 -18.71 0.46
N LEU A 125 -4.21 -18.00 1.30
CA LEU A 125 -4.66 -18.49 2.60
C LEU A 125 -5.81 -19.50 2.52
N GLY A 126 -6.33 -19.78 1.32
CA GLY A 126 -7.44 -20.68 1.09
C GLY A 126 -8.83 -20.07 1.27
N HIS A 127 -9.82 -20.71 0.68
CA HIS A 127 -11.20 -20.22 0.63
C HIS A 127 -11.89 -20.11 2.00
N GLU A 128 -11.41 -20.80 3.02
CA GLU A 128 -12.03 -20.83 4.35
C GLU A 128 -11.92 -19.49 5.09
N MET A 129 -10.92 -18.67 4.79
CA MET A 129 -10.79 -17.34 5.38
C MET A 129 -11.69 -16.28 4.73
N LEU A 130 -12.20 -16.53 3.55
CA LEU A 130 -13.05 -15.58 2.81
C LEU A 130 -14.53 -15.67 3.21
N SER A 131 -14.93 -16.70 3.95
CA SER A 131 -16.32 -16.93 4.36
C SER A 131 -16.79 -16.17 5.60
N GLY A 132 -16.08 -15.16 6.03
CA GLY A 132 -16.76 -14.07 6.72
C GLY A 132 -16.67 -14.01 8.24
N ASN A 133 -15.70 -14.64 8.88
CA ASN A 133 -15.47 -14.34 10.30
C ASN A 133 -14.04 -13.82 10.55
N PRO A 134 -13.87 -12.51 10.83
CA PRO A 134 -12.55 -11.95 11.12
C PRO A 134 -11.88 -12.54 12.37
N ASN A 135 -12.62 -13.27 13.19
CA ASN A 135 -12.09 -13.96 14.37
C ASN A 135 -11.66 -15.41 14.09
N ASN A 136 -11.91 -15.91 12.89
CA ASN A 136 -11.54 -17.25 12.48
C ASN A 136 -10.26 -17.23 11.63
N ILE A 137 -9.21 -16.60 12.15
CA ILE A 137 -7.86 -16.78 11.61
C ILE A 137 -7.50 -18.22 11.96
N PRO A 138 -7.32 -19.14 10.98
CA PRO A 138 -6.87 -20.48 11.30
C PRO A 138 -5.57 -20.32 12.10
N ALA A 139 -5.53 -20.93 13.27
CA ALA A 139 -4.27 -21.12 13.96
C ALA A 139 -3.36 -21.82 12.94
N ALA A 140 -2.39 -21.09 12.40
CA ALA A 140 -1.45 -21.62 11.45
C ALA A 140 -0.91 -22.91 12.04
N THR A 141 -1.09 -24.01 11.35
CA THR A 141 -0.60 -25.30 11.78
C THR A 141 0.92 -25.25 11.82
N GLY A 142 1.46 -24.92 12.99
CA GLY A 142 2.89 -24.82 13.26
C GLY A 142 3.45 -23.40 13.03
N ALA A 143 3.38 -22.57 14.03
CA ALA A 143 4.28 -21.43 14.34
C ALA A 143 4.34 -20.23 13.38
N SER A 144 3.70 -20.17 12.21
CA SER A 144 3.74 -18.95 11.39
C SER A 144 2.72 -17.90 11.88
N ARG A 145 3.13 -16.65 11.90
CA ARG A 145 2.34 -15.50 12.36
C ARG A 145 2.03 -14.58 11.18
N PRO A 146 0.96 -14.86 10.42
CA PRO A 146 0.59 -14.05 9.27
C PRO A 146 0.12 -12.67 9.71
N VAL A 147 0.45 -11.65 8.94
CA VAL A 147 -0.14 -10.32 9.05
C VAL A 147 -0.99 -10.06 7.83
N LEU A 148 -2.26 -9.83 8.08
CA LEU A 148 -3.22 -9.40 7.08
C LEU A 148 -3.09 -7.89 6.88
N MET A 149 -2.61 -7.47 5.73
CA MET A 149 -2.70 -6.09 5.30
C MET A 149 -3.97 -5.91 4.48
N GLY A 150 -4.88 -5.15 5.05
CA GLY A 150 -6.21 -4.94 4.49
C GLY A 150 -6.19 -4.28 3.11
N LYS A 151 -7.36 -4.24 2.54
CA LYS A 151 -7.69 -3.81 1.18
C LYS A 151 -6.98 -2.54 0.77
N LEU A 152 -5.94 -2.66 -0.08
CA LEU A 152 -5.29 -1.53 -0.72
C LEU A 152 -6.05 -1.22 -2.02
N ALA A 153 -6.81 -0.17 -2.02
CA ALA A 153 -7.42 0.32 -3.24
C ALA A 153 -6.97 1.76 -3.49
N LEU A 154 -6.21 1.97 -4.54
CA LEU A 154 -5.87 3.27 -5.13
C LEU A 154 -6.80 3.57 -6.31
N PRO A 155 -7.07 4.78 -6.60
CA PRO A 155 -7.98 5.82 -6.12
C PRO A 155 -9.47 5.51 -6.29
N SER A 156 -9.87 4.29 -6.18
CA SER A 156 -11.28 3.91 -6.18
C SER A 156 -11.70 3.02 -5.00
N GLY A 157 -10.94 2.98 -3.90
CA GLY A 157 -11.27 2.12 -2.79
C GLY A 157 -10.53 2.35 -1.48
N THR A 158 -10.93 1.63 -0.49
CA THR A 158 -10.77 1.80 0.96
C THR A 158 -9.45 1.22 1.47
N PHE A 159 -8.73 1.97 2.30
CA PHE A 159 -7.69 1.43 3.19
C PHE A 159 -8.33 1.01 4.51
N SER A 160 -8.06 -0.19 4.96
CA SER A 160 -8.30 -0.59 6.34
C SER A 160 -7.02 -1.23 6.87
N LEU A 161 -6.41 -0.60 7.86
CA LEU A 161 -5.43 -1.25 8.73
C LEU A 161 -6.18 -1.65 9.99
N TRP A 162 -6.23 -2.93 10.26
CA TRP A 162 -6.78 -3.53 11.48
C TRP A 162 -5.79 -3.40 12.65
#